data_adece272f5db2cad3d0c3cfc8ad2a845
#
_entry.id   adece272f5db2cad3d0c3cfc8ad2a845
#
_cell.length_a   1.000
_cell.length_b   1.000
_cell.length_c   1.000
_cell.angle_alpha   90.00
_cell.angle_beta   90.00
_cell.angle_gamma   90.00
#
_symmetry.space_group_name_H-M   'P 1'
#
loop_
_entity.id
_entity.type
_entity.pdbx_description
1 polymer ?
#
loop_
_entity_poly.entity_id
_entity_poly.type
_entity_poly.pdbx_seq_one_letter_code
_entity_poly.pdbx_strand_id
1 'polypeptide(L)'
;MKFTFLKLTMMAFITVGAFSCKNTEKEAETPVEEASEATEMATEYTVDTDASTIMWEGAKPTGKHHGTIKLSSGTVHLNNGNVEAGEFVIDMNSITDEDLEGDDKAKLEAHLKGTVEGKEGDFFNVKEYPTAKFEMTGIENNVVKGNLTIKDKTN
;
A
#
# COMPACT_ATOMS: atom_id res chain seq x y z
N MET A 1 4.77 5.27 -72.52
CA MET A 1 4.38 6.47 -71.74
C MET A 1 5.32 6.60 -70.57
N LYS A 2 6.14 7.63 -70.56
CA LYS A 2 7.15 7.87 -69.49
C LYS A 2 6.53 8.81 -68.45
N PHE A 3 6.42 8.39 -67.21
CA PHE A 3 6.04 9.27 -66.10
C PHE A 3 7.28 9.67 -65.29
N THR A 4 7.52 10.97 -65.29
CA THR A 4 8.65 11.64 -64.70
C THR A 4 8.40 11.77 -63.18
N PHE A 5 9.33 11.29 -62.35
CA PHE A 5 9.32 11.48 -60.90
C PHE A 5 9.80 12.88 -60.53
N LEU A 6 8.93 13.67 -59.93
CA LEU A 6 9.24 14.97 -59.34
C LEU A 6 9.74 14.77 -57.92
N LYS A 7 11.04 15.02 -57.65
CA LYS A 7 11.64 15.00 -56.34
C LYS A 7 11.32 16.32 -55.65
N LEU A 8 10.51 16.26 -54.60
CA LEU A 8 10.28 17.41 -53.68
C LEU A 8 11.19 17.24 -52.46
N THR A 9 12.22 18.10 -52.39
CA THR A 9 13.17 18.15 -51.25
C THR A 9 12.55 19.05 -50.20
N MET A 10 12.08 18.48 -49.08
CA MET A 10 11.55 19.21 -47.95
C MET A 10 12.66 19.36 -46.90
N MET A 11 13.12 20.58 -46.73
CA MET A 11 14.15 20.97 -45.77
C MET A 11 13.52 21.09 -44.38
N ALA A 12 13.83 20.17 -43.47
CA ALA A 12 13.32 20.18 -42.11
C ALA A 12 14.20 21.09 -41.23
N PHE A 13 13.59 22.15 -40.72
CA PHE A 13 14.15 22.99 -39.66
C PHE A 13 14.13 22.23 -38.33
N ILE A 14 15.29 21.92 -37.77
CA ILE A 14 15.41 21.36 -36.43
C ILE A 14 15.44 22.51 -35.42
N THR A 15 14.33 22.73 -34.71
CA THR A 15 14.29 23.58 -33.52
C THR A 15 14.69 22.73 -32.31
N VAL A 16 15.87 23.01 -31.76
CA VAL A 16 16.30 22.42 -30.48
C VAL A 16 15.50 23.11 -29.36
N GLY A 17 14.43 22.47 -28.93
CA GLY A 17 13.70 22.81 -27.70
C GLY A 17 14.42 22.18 -26.52
N ALA A 18 15.00 22.98 -25.64
CA ALA A 18 15.51 22.53 -24.35
C ALA A 18 14.36 22.08 -23.47
N PHE A 19 14.10 20.76 -23.43
CA PHE A 19 13.21 20.17 -22.43
C PHE A 19 13.97 20.09 -21.10
N SER A 20 13.66 21.04 -20.23
CA SER A 20 13.99 20.95 -18.81
C SER A 20 13.19 19.76 -18.22
N CYS A 21 13.81 18.61 -18.09
CA CYS A 21 13.25 17.49 -17.35
C CYS A 21 13.22 17.85 -15.86
N LYS A 22 12.07 18.30 -15.39
CA LYS A 22 11.73 18.24 -13.98
C LYS A 22 11.41 16.77 -13.67
N ASN A 23 12.37 16.04 -13.09
CA ASN A 23 12.12 14.70 -12.58
C ASN A 23 11.10 14.81 -11.44
N THR A 24 9.85 14.64 -11.78
CA THR A 24 8.85 14.16 -10.86
C THR A 24 8.96 12.63 -10.96
N GLU A 25 9.56 11.99 -9.97
CA GLU A 25 9.39 10.55 -9.79
C GLU A 25 7.88 10.31 -9.65
N LYS A 26 7.26 9.83 -10.73
CA LYS A 26 5.97 9.19 -10.63
C LYS A 26 6.23 7.89 -9.87
N GLU A 27 5.82 7.82 -8.62
CA GLU A 27 5.57 6.54 -7.99
C GLU A 27 4.74 5.71 -8.98
N ALA A 28 5.28 4.55 -9.37
CA ALA A 28 4.56 3.64 -10.22
C ALA A 28 3.38 3.11 -9.38
N GLU A 29 2.18 3.58 -9.71
CA GLU A 29 0.96 3.01 -9.14
C GLU A 29 0.92 1.54 -9.54
N THR A 30 1.02 0.65 -8.57
CA THR A 30 0.83 -0.78 -8.77
C THR A 30 -0.63 -0.99 -9.19
N PRO A 31 -0.90 -1.74 -10.26
CA PRO A 31 -2.28 -2.01 -10.66
C PRO A 31 -3.01 -2.71 -9.51
N VAL A 32 -4.18 -2.19 -9.13
CA VAL A 32 -5.08 -2.87 -8.19
C VAL A 32 -5.60 -4.12 -8.88
N GLU A 33 -5.35 -5.28 -8.29
CA GLU A 33 -5.80 -6.57 -8.78
C GLU A 33 -7.22 -6.88 -8.26
N GLU A 34 -7.96 -7.73 -8.96
CA GLU A 34 -9.26 -8.19 -8.50
C GLU A 34 -9.09 -9.09 -7.25
N ALA A 35 -9.89 -8.85 -6.21
CA ALA A 35 -9.85 -9.66 -5.00
C ALA A 35 -10.24 -11.11 -5.30
N SER A 36 -9.56 -12.06 -4.64
CA SER A 36 -9.88 -13.47 -4.77
C SER A 36 -11.28 -13.77 -4.28
N GLU A 37 -12.04 -14.52 -5.06
CA GLU A 37 -13.35 -15.04 -4.66
C GLU A 37 -13.21 -16.47 -4.11
N ALA A 38 -13.87 -16.72 -2.99
CA ALA A 38 -13.95 -18.07 -2.42
C ALA A 38 -14.94 -18.93 -3.24
N THR A 39 -14.61 -20.22 -3.41
CA THR A 39 -15.56 -21.14 -4.00
C THR A 39 -16.73 -21.44 -3.05
N GLU A 40 -17.86 -21.91 -3.59
CA GLU A 40 -19.03 -22.32 -2.79
C GLU A 40 -18.71 -23.42 -1.74
N MET A 41 -17.63 -24.15 -1.93
CA MET A 41 -17.19 -25.21 -1.02
C MET A 41 -16.25 -24.72 0.08
N ALA A 42 -15.82 -23.47 0.03
CA ALA A 42 -14.96 -22.90 1.04
C ALA A 42 -15.72 -22.62 2.33
N THR A 43 -15.08 -22.89 3.45
CA THR A 43 -15.57 -22.53 4.77
C THR A 43 -14.97 -21.20 5.20
N GLU A 44 -15.81 -20.27 5.63
CA GLU A 44 -15.37 -19.00 6.19
C GLU A 44 -14.95 -19.15 7.65
N TYR A 45 -13.83 -18.56 7.99
CA TYR A 45 -13.32 -18.44 9.35
C TYR A 45 -13.12 -16.97 9.70
N THR A 46 -13.62 -16.59 10.87
CA THR A 46 -13.34 -15.26 11.44
C THR A 46 -11.98 -15.27 12.14
N VAL A 47 -11.19 -14.24 11.93
CA VAL A 47 -9.89 -14.08 12.58
C VAL A 47 -10.08 -13.72 14.04
N ASP A 48 -9.35 -14.41 14.93
CA ASP A 48 -9.25 -14.05 16.34
C ASP A 48 -8.33 -12.82 16.47
N THR A 49 -8.95 -11.64 16.59
CA THR A 49 -8.23 -10.36 16.66
C THR A 49 -7.46 -10.17 17.96
N ASP A 50 -7.85 -10.85 19.04
CA ASP A 50 -7.14 -10.78 20.32
C ASP A 50 -5.84 -11.62 20.30
N ALA A 51 -5.87 -12.72 19.54
CA ALA A 51 -4.71 -13.60 19.36
C ALA A 51 -3.82 -13.20 18.17
N SER A 52 -4.23 -12.21 17.37
CA SER A 52 -3.55 -11.79 16.13
C SER A 52 -2.85 -10.44 16.30
N THR A 53 -1.63 -10.36 15.80
CA THR A 53 -0.83 -9.13 15.83
C THR A 53 -0.09 -8.95 14.52
N ILE A 54 -0.08 -7.74 14.00
CA ILE A 54 0.75 -7.35 12.86
C ILE A 54 1.97 -6.60 13.41
N MET A 55 3.16 -6.98 12.96
CA MET A 55 4.40 -6.26 13.25
C MET A 55 4.69 -5.28 12.10
N TRP A 56 5.18 -4.09 12.44
CA TRP A 56 5.65 -3.12 11.47
C TRP A 56 7.11 -2.74 11.73
N GLU A 57 7.85 -2.41 10.70
CA GLU A 57 9.17 -1.79 10.75
C GLU A 57 9.19 -0.58 9.82
N GLY A 58 9.61 0.56 10.33
CA GLY A 58 9.88 1.78 9.57
C GLY A 58 11.36 2.10 9.59
N ALA A 59 11.95 2.36 8.41
CA ALA A 59 13.38 2.66 8.26
C ALA A 59 13.60 4.05 7.65
N LYS A 60 14.63 4.72 8.13
CA LYS A 60 15.18 5.96 7.57
C LYS A 60 16.72 5.87 7.58
N PRO A 61 17.46 6.71 6.83
CA PRO A 61 18.92 6.62 6.77
C PRO A 61 19.61 6.64 8.13
N THR A 62 18.99 7.26 9.13
CA THR A 62 19.56 7.46 10.48
C THR A 62 19.11 6.44 11.52
N GLY A 63 18.23 5.49 11.17
CA GLY A 63 17.74 4.48 12.12
C GLY A 63 16.47 3.78 11.65
N LYS A 64 16.02 2.86 12.48
CA LYS A 64 14.79 2.10 12.30
C LYS A 64 13.96 2.16 13.56
N HIS A 65 12.67 2.03 13.41
CA HIS A 65 11.72 1.83 14.50
C HIS A 65 10.82 0.65 14.15
N HIS A 66 10.33 -0.04 15.16
CA HIS A 66 9.42 -1.17 14.97
C HIS A 66 8.37 -1.21 16.07
N GLY A 67 7.32 -1.96 15.79
CA GLY A 67 6.27 -2.14 16.77
C GLY A 67 5.13 -2.98 16.25
N THR A 68 3.97 -2.82 16.85
CA THR A 68 2.79 -3.62 16.54
C THR A 68 1.59 -2.75 16.17
N ILE A 69 0.66 -3.37 15.44
CA ILE A 69 -0.64 -2.82 15.10
C ILE A 69 -1.66 -3.96 15.09
N LYS A 70 -2.90 -3.70 15.53
CA LYS A 70 -3.92 -4.72 15.68
C LYS A 70 -4.86 -4.80 14.49
N LEU A 71 -5.41 -5.98 14.30
CA LEU A 71 -6.58 -6.18 13.46
C LEU A 71 -7.84 -5.72 14.20
N SER A 72 -8.77 -5.07 13.50
CA SER A 72 -10.12 -4.82 13.99
C SER A 72 -11.10 -5.90 13.55
N SER A 73 -10.84 -6.53 12.39
CA SER A 73 -11.57 -7.69 11.90
C SER A 73 -10.77 -8.42 10.82
N GLY A 74 -11.21 -9.62 10.49
CA GLY A 74 -10.70 -10.35 9.34
C GLY A 74 -11.48 -11.63 9.10
N THR A 75 -11.52 -12.04 7.83
CA THR A 75 -12.07 -13.32 7.40
C THR A 75 -11.08 -14.05 6.50
N VAL A 76 -11.08 -15.37 6.57
CA VAL A 76 -10.29 -16.25 5.71
C VAL A 76 -11.18 -17.37 5.23
N HIS A 77 -11.18 -17.67 3.95
CA HIS A 77 -11.91 -18.77 3.34
C HIS A 77 -10.98 -19.93 3.02
N LEU A 78 -11.27 -21.09 3.57
CA LEU A 78 -10.49 -22.30 3.37
C LEU A 78 -11.31 -23.38 2.68
N ASN A 79 -10.70 -24.03 1.69
CA ASN A 79 -11.24 -25.23 1.06
C ASN A 79 -10.22 -26.37 1.16
N ASN A 80 -10.58 -27.46 1.84
CA ASN A 80 -9.69 -28.59 2.06
C ASN A 80 -8.32 -28.20 2.67
N GLY A 81 -8.30 -27.19 3.55
CA GLY A 81 -7.08 -26.69 4.19
C GLY A 81 -6.26 -25.70 3.35
N ASN A 82 -6.69 -25.39 2.12
CA ASN A 82 -6.08 -24.37 1.29
C ASN A 82 -6.83 -23.04 1.46
N VAL A 83 -6.11 -21.96 1.64
CA VAL A 83 -6.68 -20.61 1.66
C VAL A 83 -7.05 -20.22 0.22
N GLU A 84 -8.30 -19.79 0.01
CA GLU A 84 -8.79 -19.33 -1.30
C GLU A 84 -8.97 -17.81 -1.36
N ALA A 85 -9.46 -17.20 -0.27
CA ALA A 85 -9.69 -15.77 -0.16
C ALA A 85 -9.47 -15.29 1.26
N GLY A 86 -9.28 -13.99 1.45
CA GLY A 86 -9.16 -13.39 2.78
C GLY A 86 -9.23 -11.87 2.72
N GLU A 87 -9.77 -11.31 3.79
CA GLU A 87 -9.88 -9.87 3.98
C GLU A 87 -9.53 -9.52 5.42
N PHE A 88 -8.77 -8.44 5.63
CA PHE A 88 -8.35 -8.00 6.95
C PHE A 88 -8.51 -6.49 7.07
N VAL A 89 -9.06 -6.05 8.18
CA VAL A 89 -9.16 -4.63 8.53
C VAL A 89 -8.23 -4.35 9.71
N ILE A 90 -7.38 -3.36 9.55
CA ILE A 90 -6.34 -2.98 10.50
C ILE A 90 -6.81 -1.72 11.23
N ASP A 91 -6.74 -1.71 12.57
CA ASP A 91 -7.02 -0.53 13.38
C ASP A 91 -5.78 0.37 13.44
N MET A 92 -5.77 1.43 12.64
CA MET A 92 -4.65 2.37 12.57
C MET A 92 -4.43 3.17 13.88
N ASN A 93 -5.44 3.27 14.74
CA ASN A 93 -5.28 3.90 16.07
C ASN A 93 -4.47 3.04 17.03
N SER A 94 -4.41 1.73 16.78
CA SER A 94 -3.71 0.78 17.64
C SER A 94 -2.20 0.73 17.41
N ILE A 95 -1.66 1.49 16.45
CA ILE A 95 -0.23 1.49 16.16
C ILE A 95 0.58 1.87 17.39
N THR A 96 1.54 1.01 17.76
CA THR A 96 2.36 1.13 18.96
C THR A 96 3.82 0.89 18.59
N ASP A 97 4.72 1.73 19.09
CA ASP A 97 6.16 1.53 18.99
C ASP A 97 6.64 0.61 20.12
N GLU A 98 7.65 -0.22 19.87
CA GLU A 98 8.19 -1.18 20.84
C GLU A 98 9.70 -1.03 21.10
N ASP A 99 10.37 -0.12 20.41
CA ASP A 99 11.81 0.11 20.60
C ASP A 99 12.16 1.41 21.35
N LEU A 100 11.19 2.28 21.54
CA LEU A 100 11.36 3.50 22.32
C LEU A 100 10.59 3.43 23.65
N GLU A 101 10.95 4.31 24.56
CA GLU A 101 10.29 4.44 25.87
C GLU A 101 9.93 5.91 26.18
N GLY A 102 9.02 6.11 27.14
CA GLY A 102 8.66 7.41 27.66
C GLY A 102 8.18 8.40 26.61
N ASP A 103 8.69 9.64 26.69
CA ASP A 103 8.27 10.73 25.81
C ASP A 103 8.63 10.51 24.34
N ASP A 104 9.71 9.81 24.04
CA ASP A 104 10.14 9.59 22.65
C ASP A 104 9.22 8.59 21.95
N LYS A 105 8.79 7.54 22.65
CA LYS A 105 7.73 6.64 22.18
C LYS A 105 6.44 7.41 21.90
N ALA A 106 5.96 8.19 22.87
CA ALA A 106 4.74 8.96 22.71
C ALA A 106 4.79 9.94 21.54
N LYS A 107 5.94 10.60 21.33
CA LYS A 107 6.15 11.52 20.19
C LYS A 107 6.11 10.77 18.83
N LEU A 108 6.78 9.61 18.73
CA LEU A 108 6.78 8.82 17.52
C LEU A 108 5.38 8.33 17.18
N GLU A 109 4.68 7.74 18.16
CA GLU A 109 3.30 7.26 17.97
C GLU A 109 2.35 8.38 17.55
N ALA A 110 2.42 9.56 18.20
CA ALA A 110 1.62 10.72 17.83
C ALA A 110 1.93 11.20 16.41
N HIS A 111 3.20 11.15 15.99
CA HIS A 111 3.61 11.52 14.64
C HIS A 111 3.11 10.53 13.60
N LEU A 112 3.25 9.22 13.85
CA LEU A 112 2.71 8.18 12.96
C LEU A 112 1.18 8.29 12.82
N LYS A 113 0.48 8.57 13.93
CA LYS A 113 -0.97 8.77 13.94
C LYS A 113 -1.43 10.07 13.26
N GLY A 114 -0.53 11.04 13.06
CA GLY A 114 -0.88 12.37 12.55
C GLY A 114 -1.67 13.21 13.54
N THR A 115 -1.35 13.10 14.85
CA THR A 115 -2.05 13.80 15.94
C THR A 115 -1.19 14.88 16.59
N VAL A 116 0.01 15.17 16.08
CA VAL A 116 0.87 16.24 16.55
C VAL A 116 0.30 17.59 16.17
N GLU A 117 0.20 18.52 17.13
CA GLU A 117 -0.27 19.89 16.90
C GLU A 117 0.56 20.59 15.80
N GLY A 118 -0.13 21.17 14.83
CA GLY A 118 0.48 21.83 13.64
C GLY A 118 1.05 20.86 12.59
N LYS A 119 0.85 19.56 12.78
CA LYS A 119 1.22 18.49 11.84
C LYS A 119 0.10 17.44 11.71
N GLU A 120 -1.12 17.88 11.92
CA GLU A 120 -2.30 17.03 11.79
C GLU A 120 -2.39 16.50 10.36
N GLY A 121 -2.67 15.23 10.25
CA GLY A 121 -2.77 14.56 8.94
C GLY A 121 -1.45 14.05 8.37
N ASP A 122 -0.31 14.25 9.06
CA ASP A 122 0.95 13.61 8.71
C ASP A 122 0.83 12.07 8.79
N PHE A 123 1.66 11.35 8.04
CA PHE A 123 1.71 9.90 7.97
C PHE A 123 0.32 9.27 7.75
N PHE A 124 -0.19 8.53 8.76
CA PHE A 124 -1.41 7.75 8.58
C PHE A 124 -2.70 8.55 8.76
N ASN A 125 -2.64 9.73 9.40
CA ASN A 125 -3.81 10.59 9.63
C ASN A 125 -5.01 9.78 10.15
N VAL A 126 -4.83 9.08 11.27
CA VAL A 126 -5.81 8.12 11.78
C VAL A 126 -7.16 8.73 12.14
N LYS A 127 -7.22 10.05 12.30
CA LYS A 127 -8.46 10.78 12.54
C LYS A 127 -9.39 10.74 11.33
N GLU A 128 -8.84 10.82 10.13
CA GLU A 128 -9.56 10.76 8.86
C GLU A 128 -9.60 9.33 8.32
N TYR A 129 -8.51 8.57 8.48
CA TYR A 129 -8.34 7.21 8.01
C TYR A 129 -8.09 6.25 9.19
N PRO A 130 -9.12 5.91 9.98
CA PRO A 130 -8.95 5.11 11.19
C PRO A 130 -8.60 3.64 10.92
N THR A 131 -8.78 3.19 9.68
CA THR A 131 -8.51 1.81 9.27
C THR A 131 -7.67 1.74 8.01
N ALA A 132 -6.90 0.65 7.87
CA ALA A 132 -6.35 0.19 6.60
C ALA A 132 -6.97 -1.18 6.26
N LYS A 133 -6.95 -1.57 4.98
CA LYS A 133 -7.58 -2.80 4.50
C LYS A 133 -6.58 -3.60 3.67
N PHE A 134 -6.53 -4.91 3.88
CA PHE A 134 -5.85 -5.84 3.00
C PHE A 134 -6.86 -6.82 2.42
N GLU A 135 -6.89 -6.94 1.09
CA GLU A 135 -7.73 -7.87 0.34
C GLU A 135 -6.83 -8.81 -0.47
N MET A 136 -6.96 -10.09 -0.20
CA MET A 136 -6.17 -11.11 -0.88
C MET A 136 -6.58 -11.19 -2.36
N THR A 137 -5.59 -11.20 -3.26
CA THR A 137 -5.78 -11.37 -4.72
C THR A 137 -5.28 -12.73 -5.21
N GLY A 138 -4.55 -13.46 -4.40
CA GLY A 138 -4.09 -14.80 -4.73
C GLY A 138 -2.99 -15.34 -3.85
N ILE A 139 -2.62 -16.60 -4.13
CA ILE A 139 -1.45 -17.25 -3.54
C ILE A 139 -0.56 -17.77 -4.68
N GLU A 140 0.71 -17.40 -4.63
CA GLU A 140 1.70 -17.90 -5.58
C GLU A 140 2.96 -18.35 -4.81
N ASN A 141 3.40 -19.59 -5.05
CA ASN A 141 4.58 -20.16 -4.40
C ASN A 141 4.54 -20.06 -2.86
N ASN A 142 3.39 -20.27 -2.24
CA ASN A 142 3.15 -20.12 -0.79
C ASN A 142 3.26 -18.66 -0.27
N VAL A 143 3.23 -17.70 -1.16
CA VAL A 143 3.20 -16.26 -0.83
C VAL A 143 1.79 -15.74 -1.10
N VAL A 144 1.17 -15.15 -0.09
CA VAL A 144 -0.12 -14.45 -0.24
C VAL A 144 0.14 -13.11 -0.91
N LYS A 145 -0.60 -12.84 -1.97
CA LYS A 145 -0.65 -11.54 -2.66
C LYS A 145 -1.96 -10.85 -2.33
N GLY A 146 -1.97 -9.54 -2.36
CA GLY A 146 -3.19 -8.80 -2.10
C GLY A 146 -3.02 -7.30 -2.26
N ASN A 147 -4.13 -6.61 -2.31
CA ASN A 147 -4.23 -5.17 -2.34
C ASN A 147 -4.19 -4.63 -0.89
N LEU A 148 -3.23 -3.77 -0.60
CA LEU A 148 -3.18 -3.04 0.66
C LEU A 148 -3.62 -1.60 0.45
N THR A 149 -4.75 -1.24 1.06
CA THR A 149 -5.26 0.12 1.04
C THR A 149 -4.91 0.83 2.35
N ILE A 150 -4.11 1.88 2.26
CA ILE A 150 -3.77 2.77 3.37
C ILE A 150 -4.16 4.18 2.97
N LYS A 151 -4.95 4.85 3.81
CA LYS A 151 -5.60 6.13 3.50
C LYS A 151 -6.49 5.95 2.27
N ASP A 152 -6.22 6.69 1.22
CA ASP A 152 -6.93 6.69 -0.07
C ASP A 152 -6.14 6.00 -1.20
N LYS A 153 -5.05 5.30 -0.86
CA LYS A 153 -4.16 4.65 -1.83
C LYS A 153 -4.14 3.14 -1.65
N THR A 154 -4.24 2.44 -2.76
CA THR A 154 -4.15 0.97 -2.85
C THR A 154 -2.93 0.57 -3.67
N ASN A 155 -2.17 -0.40 -3.15
CA ASN A 155 -1.01 -1.02 -3.81
C ASN A 155 -1.09 -2.52 -3.72
#